data_da7d1478a344dd3708e4f1a101e07b7e
#
_entry.id   da7d1478a344dd3708e4f1a101e07b7e
#
_cell.length_a   1.000
_cell.length_b   1.000
_cell.length_c   1.000
_cell.angle_alpha   90.00
_cell.angle_beta   90.00
_cell.angle_gamma   90.00
#
_symmetry.space_group_name_H-M   'P 1'
#
loop_
_entity.id
_entity.type
_entity.pdbx_description
1 polymer ?
#
loop_
_entity_poly.entity_id
_entity_poly.type
_entity_poly.pdbx_seq_one_letter_code
_entity_poly.pdbx_strand_id
1 'polypeptide(L)'
;MDLALADIKARTQTILADNKRPFMIDGEHLVTLPAVEATFEKYPDLQVIQFDAHTDLREAYLDAKLSHATVIRRIHDFLGDGKIHQFGIRSGERAEFQFAKEHTNLHKYNLDGLKETVAALKDTPVYLTIDLDVFDPGVFPGTGTPEAGGIFFMEFVESLKSISQLNIVALDVNELSPALDQSGASTALACKVVRELLLAIH
;
A
#
# COMPACT_ATOMS: atom_id res chain seq x y z
N MET A 1 -7.01 11.53 16.23
CA MET A 1 -7.03 10.61 15.04
C MET A 1 -8.04 11.10 14.01
N ASP A 2 -9.32 11.24 14.36
CA ASP A 2 -10.38 11.59 13.38
C ASP A 2 -10.15 12.90 12.62
N LEU A 3 -9.61 13.94 13.28
CA LEU A 3 -9.27 15.20 12.62
C LEU A 3 -8.17 15.04 11.57
N ALA A 4 -7.11 14.26 11.88
CA ALA A 4 -6.03 14.04 10.93
C ALA A 4 -6.50 13.26 9.69
N LEU A 5 -7.32 12.22 9.88
CA LEU A 5 -7.89 11.46 8.77
C LEU A 5 -8.81 12.33 7.90
N ALA A 6 -9.62 13.20 8.52
CA ALA A 6 -10.47 14.15 7.79
C ALA A 6 -9.66 15.17 6.98
N ASP A 7 -8.56 15.68 7.53
CA ASP A 7 -7.67 16.62 6.84
C ASP A 7 -6.96 15.95 5.65
N ILE A 8 -6.51 14.70 5.80
CA ILE A 8 -5.92 13.92 4.70
C ILE A 8 -6.93 13.72 3.59
N LYS A 9 -8.17 13.33 3.92
CA LYS A 9 -9.25 13.16 2.94
C LYS A 9 -9.50 14.45 2.16
N ALA A 10 -9.68 15.56 2.88
CA ALA A 10 -9.93 16.88 2.27
C ALA A 10 -8.77 17.33 1.38
N ARG A 11 -7.52 17.09 1.80
CA ARG A 11 -6.34 17.42 1.00
C ARG A 11 -6.27 16.58 -0.26
N THR A 12 -6.53 15.28 -0.16
CA THR A 12 -6.57 14.37 -1.31
C THR A 12 -7.65 14.79 -2.30
N GLN A 13 -8.86 15.10 -1.84
CA GLN A 13 -9.94 15.62 -2.67
C GLN A 13 -9.53 16.90 -3.42
N THR A 14 -8.84 17.83 -2.74
CA THR A 14 -8.36 19.08 -3.36
C THR A 14 -7.39 18.79 -4.52
N ILE A 15 -6.41 17.90 -4.29
CA ILE A 15 -5.43 17.52 -5.32
C ILE A 15 -6.11 16.85 -6.52
N LEU A 16 -7.06 15.95 -6.23
CA LEU A 16 -7.82 15.26 -7.27
C LEU A 16 -8.73 16.22 -8.05
N ALA A 17 -9.34 17.22 -7.40
CA ALA A 17 -10.16 18.23 -8.06
C ALA A 17 -9.35 19.09 -9.07
N ASP A 18 -8.07 19.32 -8.77
CA ASP A 18 -7.13 20.00 -9.67
C ASP A 18 -6.63 19.09 -10.82
N ASN A 19 -7.17 17.89 -10.96
CA ASN A 19 -6.73 16.87 -11.89
C ASN A 19 -5.24 16.51 -11.75
N LYS A 20 -4.74 16.55 -10.51
CA LYS A 20 -3.42 16.09 -10.15
C LYS A 20 -3.48 14.74 -9.44
N ARG A 21 -2.38 14.01 -9.48
CA ARG A 21 -2.22 12.72 -8.82
C ARG A 21 -1.69 12.94 -7.40
N PRO A 22 -2.45 12.60 -6.34
CA PRO A 22 -1.92 12.60 -4.98
C PRO A 22 -0.80 11.57 -4.86
N PHE A 23 0.31 11.99 -4.25
CA PHE A 23 1.38 11.11 -3.79
C PHE A 23 1.68 11.46 -2.33
N MET A 24 1.27 10.61 -1.42
CA MET A 24 1.49 10.76 0.01
C MET A 24 2.75 10.03 0.44
N ILE A 25 3.52 10.60 1.36
CA ILE A 25 4.66 9.97 2.04
C ILE A 25 4.39 10.13 3.53
N ASP A 26 4.36 9.03 4.24
CA ASP A 26 3.97 9.02 5.65
C ASP A 26 4.66 7.88 6.45
N GLY A 27 4.30 7.73 7.71
CA GLY A 27 4.88 6.75 8.63
C GLY A 27 3.86 5.87 9.35
N GLU A 28 2.57 5.92 8.95
CA GLU A 28 1.51 5.11 9.56
C GLU A 28 0.50 4.70 8.50
N HIS A 29 0.37 3.39 8.24
CA HIS A 29 -0.43 2.85 7.13
C HIS A 29 -1.92 3.23 7.19
N LEU A 30 -2.48 3.50 8.38
CA LEU A 30 -3.88 3.91 8.51
C LEU A 30 -4.23 5.17 7.68
N VAL A 31 -3.27 6.06 7.43
CA VAL A 31 -3.53 7.29 6.67
C VAL A 31 -3.87 7.05 5.20
N THR A 32 -3.58 5.86 4.68
CA THR A 32 -4.03 5.40 3.36
C THR A 32 -5.55 5.34 3.25
N LEU A 33 -6.27 4.99 4.32
CA LEU A 33 -7.73 4.85 4.31
C LEU A 33 -8.45 6.10 3.78
N PRO A 34 -8.29 7.31 4.37
CA PRO A 34 -8.97 8.51 3.90
C PRO A 34 -8.53 8.95 2.49
N ALA A 35 -7.31 8.63 2.09
CA ALA A 35 -6.82 8.93 0.75
C ALA A 35 -7.49 8.01 -0.30
N VAL A 36 -7.66 6.71 0.01
CA VAL A 36 -8.41 5.77 -0.85
C VAL A 36 -9.88 6.14 -0.90
N GLU A 37 -10.51 6.52 0.22
CA GLU A 37 -11.91 6.99 0.25
C GLU A 37 -12.11 8.19 -0.70
N ALA A 38 -11.27 9.22 -0.59
CA ALA A 38 -11.33 10.39 -1.46
C ALA A 38 -11.13 10.04 -2.95
N THR A 39 -10.25 9.08 -3.22
CA THR A 39 -9.97 8.60 -4.58
C THR A 39 -11.15 7.80 -5.14
N PHE A 40 -11.76 6.94 -4.33
CA PHE A 40 -12.94 6.16 -4.70
C PHE A 40 -14.15 7.04 -5.01
N GLU A 41 -14.36 8.13 -4.28
CA GLU A 41 -15.42 9.11 -4.58
C GLU A 41 -15.29 9.69 -6.01
N LYS A 42 -14.08 9.88 -6.50
CA LYS A 42 -13.81 10.34 -7.87
C LYS A 42 -13.81 9.22 -8.91
N TYR A 43 -13.34 8.03 -8.52
CA TYR A 43 -13.16 6.87 -9.39
C TYR A 43 -13.90 5.64 -8.81
N PRO A 44 -15.20 5.46 -9.09
CA PRO A 44 -15.99 4.36 -8.50
C PRO A 44 -15.53 2.96 -8.89
N ASP A 45 -14.77 2.83 -10.00
CA ASP A 45 -14.18 1.55 -10.44
C ASP A 45 -12.78 1.32 -9.88
N LEU A 46 -12.37 2.08 -8.84
CA LEU A 46 -11.05 2.02 -8.24
C LEU A 46 -10.67 0.60 -7.85
N GLN A 47 -9.43 0.24 -8.14
CA GLN A 47 -8.75 -0.94 -7.62
C GLN A 47 -7.62 -0.50 -6.71
N VAL A 48 -7.26 -1.31 -5.72
CA VAL A 48 -6.13 -1.07 -4.83
C VAL A 48 -5.07 -2.15 -5.05
N ILE A 49 -3.82 -1.73 -5.24
CA ILE A 49 -2.66 -2.62 -5.20
C ILE A 49 -1.88 -2.27 -3.93
N GLN A 50 -1.67 -3.27 -3.07
CA GLN A 50 -0.89 -3.16 -1.84
C GLN A 50 0.39 -4.00 -1.97
N PHE A 51 1.54 -3.36 -1.68
CA PHE A 51 2.80 -4.04 -1.39
C PHE A 51 3.04 -3.94 0.10
N ASP A 52 3.21 -5.07 0.79
CA ASP A 52 3.22 -5.12 2.25
C ASP A 52 3.72 -6.49 2.74
N ALA A 53 4.27 -6.55 3.95
CA ALA A 53 4.47 -7.80 4.66
C ALA A 53 3.18 -8.33 5.26
N HIS A 54 2.26 -7.44 5.65
CA HIS A 54 1.06 -7.73 6.43
C HIS A 54 -0.21 -7.73 5.58
N THR A 55 -1.21 -8.48 6.02
CA THR A 55 -2.52 -8.50 5.36
C THR A 55 -3.33 -7.24 5.63
N ASP A 56 -3.19 -6.64 6.83
CA ASP A 56 -3.96 -5.51 7.34
C ASP A 56 -5.48 -5.67 7.29
N LEU A 57 -5.91 -6.93 7.42
CA LEU A 57 -7.31 -7.36 7.30
C LEU A 57 -7.97 -7.65 8.65
N ARG A 58 -7.37 -7.24 9.76
CA ARG A 58 -7.98 -7.41 11.09
C ARG A 58 -9.30 -6.67 11.19
N GLU A 59 -10.26 -7.26 11.89
CA GLU A 59 -11.53 -6.60 12.22
C GLU A 59 -11.31 -5.44 13.20
N ALA A 60 -10.44 -5.66 14.18
CA ALA A 60 -9.99 -4.69 15.15
C ALA A 60 -8.58 -5.04 15.65
N TYR A 61 -7.82 -4.07 16.08
CA TYR A 61 -6.53 -4.23 16.71
C TYR A 61 -6.48 -3.48 18.04
N LEU A 62 -6.20 -4.17 19.16
CA LEU A 62 -6.26 -3.61 20.52
C LEU A 62 -7.58 -2.84 20.77
N ASP A 63 -8.70 -3.46 20.42
CA ASP A 63 -10.06 -2.91 20.51
C ASP A 63 -10.33 -1.68 19.61
N ALA A 64 -9.37 -1.25 18.79
CA ALA A 64 -9.54 -0.18 17.83
C ALA A 64 -9.88 -0.73 16.43
N LYS A 65 -10.93 -0.19 15.81
CA LYS A 65 -11.30 -0.48 14.42
C LYS A 65 -10.44 0.26 13.40
N LEU A 66 -9.77 1.32 13.82
CA LEU A 66 -8.92 2.16 12.99
C LEU A 66 -7.47 2.03 13.46
N SER A 67 -6.64 1.37 12.69
CA SER A 67 -5.22 1.12 12.95
C SER A 67 -4.55 0.65 11.66
N HIS A 68 -3.19 0.70 11.62
CA HIS A 68 -2.41 0.09 10.52
C HIS A 68 -2.88 -1.34 10.21
N ALA A 69 -3.04 -2.20 11.23
CA ALA A 69 -3.43 -3.61 11.07
C ALA A 69 -4.87 -3.83 10.54
N THR A 70 -5.66 -2.78 10.36
CA THR A 70 -7.05 -2.86 9.92
C THR A 70 -7.34 -2.06 8.66
N VAL A 71 -6.36 -1.33 8.13
CA VAL A 71 -6.56 -0.36 7.05
C VAL A 71 -7.15 -1.00 5.80
N ILE A 72 -6.62 -2.13 5.37
CA ILE A 72 -7.10 -2.83 4.17
C ILE A 72 -8.48 -3.44 4.39
N ARG A 73 -8.79 -3.89 5.62
CA ARG A 73 -10.15 -4.32 5.97
C ARG A 73 -11.14 -3.17 5.86
N ARG A 74 -10.79 -1.96 6.33
CA ARG A 74 -11.66 -0.78 6.21
C ARG A 74 -11.83 -0.32 4.77
N ILE A 75 -10.78 -0.43 3.96
CA ILE A 75 -10.84 -0.16 2.52
C ILE A 75 -11.79 -1.15 1.83
N HIS A 76 -11.71 -2.43 2.18
CA HIS A 76 -12.61 -3.45 1.64
C HIS A 76 -14.09 -3.17 1.96
N ASP A 77 -14.42 -2.63 3.14
CA ASP A 77 -15.79 -2.36 3.56
C ASP A 77 -16.58 -1.49 2.55
N PHE A 78 -15.91 -0.66 1.75
CA PHE A 78 -16.55 0.18 0.74
C PHE A 78 -16.17 -0.16 -0.70
N LEU A 79 -15.00 -0.75 -0.95
CA LEU A 79 -14.63 -1.19 -2.30
C LEU A 79 -15.34 -2.50 -2.69
N GLY A 80 -15.49 -3.43 -1.74
CA GLY A 80 -16.03 -4.77 -1.97
C GLY A 80 -15.03 -5.77 -2.51
N ASP A 81 -15.52 -6.95 -2.84
CA ASP A 81 -14.74 -8.13 -3.20
C ASP A 81 -13.96 -7.97 -4.51
N GLY A 82 -12.78 -8.58 -4.55
CA GLY A 82 -11.94 -8.68 -5.74
C GLY A 82 -11.30 -7.37 -6.21
N LYS A 83 -11.45 -6.29 -5.44
CA LYS A 83 -10.92 -4.94 -5.75
C LYS A 83 -9.56 -4.66 -5.15
N ILE A 84 -9.06 -5.54 -4.30
CA ILE A 84 -7.80 -5.38 -3.56
C ILE A 84 -6.84 -6.49 -3.98
N HIS A 85 -5.64 -6.11 -4.42
CA HIS A 85 -4.57 -6.98 -4.88
C HIS A 85 -3.36 -6.79 -3.98
N GLN A 86 -3.01 -7.83 -3.21
CA GLN A 86 -1.99 -7.78 -2.15
C GLN A 86 -0.76 -8.59 -2.57
N PHE A 87 0.43 -8.01 -2.47
CA PHE A 87 1.70 -8.62 -2.85
C PHE A 87 2.74 -8.52 -1.73
N GLY A 88 3.57 -9.54 -1.58
CA GLY A 88 4.61 -9.60 -0.55
C GLY A 88 4.14 -10.18 0.78
N ILE A 89 2.85 -10.47 0.91
CA ILE A 89 2.20 -10.80 2.18
C ILE A 89 2.75 -12.08 2.80
N ARG A 90 3.21 -11.97 4.05
CA ARG A 90 3.79 -13.10 4.78
C ARG A 90 3.41 -13.14 6.26
N SER A 91 2.76 -12.07 6.76
CA SER A 91 2.30 -11.96 8.15
C SER A 91 0.81 -11.62 8.22
N GLY A 92 0.11 -12.21 9.18
CA GLY A 92 -1.31 -12.03 9.45
C GLY A 92 -1.86 -13.15 10.31
N GLU A 93 -3.02 -12.96 10.90
CA GLU A 93 -3.73 -14.00 11.64
C GLU A 93 -4.44 -14.98 10.70
N ARG A 94 -4.75 -16.17 11.19
CA ARG A 94 -5.48 -17.17 10.41
C ARG A 94 -6.80 -16.65 9.85
N ALA A 95 -7.51 -15.82 10.63
CA ALA A 95 -8.78 -15.24 10.21
C ALA A 95 -8.60 -14.26 9.04
N GLU A 96 -7.53 -13.48 9.02
CA GLU A 96 -7.19 -12.57 7.93
C GLU A 96 -6.91 -13.32 6.62
N PHE A 97 -6.11 -14.39 6.67
CA PHE A 97 -5.87 -15.24 5.50
C PHE A 97 -7.11 -15.99 5.02
N GLN A 98 -8.05 -16.32 5.92
CA GLN A 98 -9.34 -16.88 5.51
C GLN A 98 -10.19 -15.85 4.78
N PHE A 99 -10.27 -14.62 5.33
CA PHE A 99 -10.95 -13.50 4.71
C PHE A 99 -10.36 -13.19 3.31
N ALA A 100 -9.05 -13.08 3.23
CA ALA A 100 -8.37 -12.78 1.97
C ALA A 100 -8.70 -13.75 0.84
N LYS A 101 -8.85 -15.05 1.14
CA LYS A 101 -9.20 -16.07 0.13
C LYS A 101 -10.54 -15.84 -0.57
N GLU A 102 -11.47 -15.21 0.11
CA GLU A 102 -12.84 -15.00 -0.38
C GLU A 102 -13.02 -13.60 -0.96
N HIS A 103 -12.22 -12.62 -0.48
CA HIS A 103 -12.49 -11.21 -0.69
C HIS A 103 -11.38 -10.43 -1.41
N THR A 104 -10.12 -10.89 -1.36
CA THR A 104 -8.99 -10.20 -1.99
C THR A 104 -8.19 -11.12 -2.92
N ASN A 105 -7.29 -10.53 -3.70
CA ASN A 105 -6.34 -11.26 -4.55
C ASN A 105 -4.96 -11.21 -3.90
N LEU A 106 -4.67 -12.19 -3.01
CA LEU A 106 -3.48 -12.19 -2.17
C LEU A 106 -2.37 -13.09 -2.72
N HIS A 107 -1.18 -12.50 -2.89
CA HIS A 107 0.07 -13.16 -3.27
C HIS A 107 1.08 -13.12 -2.13
N LYS A 108 1.65 -14.28 -1.80
CA LYS A 108 2.54 -14.42 -0.63
C LYS A 108 4.00 -14.26 -0.99
N TYR A 109 4.77 -13.64 -0.09
CA TYR A 109 6.23 -13.51 -0.03
C TYR A 109 6.87 -12.63 -1.10
N ASN A 110 6.42 -12.69 -2.34
CA ASN A 110 7.04 -12.01 -3.47
C ASN A 110 6.01 -11.26 -4.33
N LEU A 111 6.43 -10.79 -5.49
CA LEU A 111 5.59 -10.06 -6.43
C LEU A 111 5.10 -10.94 -7.61
N ASP A 112 5.09 -12.27 -7.45
CA ASP A 112 4.57 -13.18 -8.46
C ASP A 112 3.07 -12.90 -8.70
N GLY A 113 2.65 -12.91 -9.96
CA GLY A 113 1.28 -12.57 -10.36
C GLY A 113 1.05 -11.07 -10.61
N LEU A 114 2.03 -10.20 -10.31
CA LEU A 114 1.87 -8.76 -10.55
C LEU A 114 1.69 -8.43 -12.05
N LYS A 115 2.39 -9.11 -12.95
CA LYS A 115 2.27 -8.87 -14.40
C LYS A 115 0.87 -9.21 -14.92
N GLU A 116 0.32 -10.30 -14.46
CA GLU A 116 -1.05 -10.75 -14.78
C GLU A 116 -2.09 -9.78 -14.23
N THR A 117 -1.92 -9.31 -12.99
CA THR A 117 -2.77 -8.30 -12.36
C THR A 117 -2.71 -6.99 -13.13
N VAL A 118 -1.51 -6.51 -13.47
CA VAL A 118 -1.33 -5.28 -14.28
C VAL A 118 -2.01 -5.41 -15.64
N ALA A 119 -1.86 -6.54 -16.31
CA ALA A 119 -2.52 -6.77 -17.61
C ALA A 119 -4.05 -6.73 -17.50
N ALA A 120 -4.61 -7.25 -16.39
CA ALA A 120 -6.05 -7.22 -16.14
C ALA A 120 -6.58 -5.81 -15.78
N LEU A 121 -5.75 -4.98 -15.14
CA LEU A 121 -6.12 -3.65 -14.63
C LEU A 121 -5.67 -2.48 -15.52
N LYS A 122 -5.14 -2.73 -16.70
CA LYS A 122 -4.45 -1.75 -17.54
C LYS A 122 -5.16 -0.39 -17.70
N ASP A 123 -6.48 -0.41 -17.90
CA ASP A 123 -7.28 0.80 -18.15
C ASP A 123 -8.13 1.21 -16.92
N THR A 124 -7.99 0.48 -15.82
CA THR A 124 -8.75 0.69 -14.59
C THR A 124 -8.02 1.67 -13.68
N PRO A 125 -8.71 2.61 -13.00
CA PRO A 125 -8.08 3.46 -12.00
C PRO A 125 -7.48 2.62 -10.85
N VAL A 126 -6.22 2.86 -10.52
CA VAL A 126 -5.50 2.14 -9.47
C VAL A 126 -4.99 3.11 -8.41
N TYR A 127 -5.24 2.80 -7.15
CA TYR A 127 -4.51 3.32 -6.00
C TYR A 127 -3.39 2.35 -5.64
N LEU A 128 -2.16 2.83 -5.61
CA LEU A 128 -0.99 2.03 -5.22
C LEU A 128 -0.54 2.42 -3.81
N THR A 129 -0.62 1.51 -2.84
CA THR A 129 -0.05 1.70 -1.51
C THR A 129 1.15 0.78 -1.33
N ILE A 130 2.25 1.33 -0.81
CA ILE A 130 3.49 0.61 -0.57
C ILE A 130 3.88 0.80 0.89
N ASP A 131 3.61 -0.23 1.69
CA ASP A 131 4.25 -0.39 2.98
C ASP A 131 5.70 -0.82 2.77
N LEU A 132 6.63 -0.05 3.32
CA LEU A 132 8.05 -0.32 3.12
C LEU A 132 8.55 -1.56 3.86
N ASP A 133 7.76 -2.13 4.76
CA ASP A 133 8.06 -3.40 5.38
C ASP A 133 7.87 -4.61 4.44
N VAL A 134 7.34 -4.38 3.23
CA VAL A 134 7.41 -5.37 2.12
C VAL A 134 8.85 -5.81 1.86
N PHE A 135 9.81 -4.91 2.07
CA PHE A 135 11.23 -5.23 1.97
C PHE A 135 11.69 -6.14 3.11
N ASP A 136 12.69 -6.97 2.81
CA ASP A 136 13.30 -7.82 3.84
C ASP A 136 14.01 -6.96 4.89
N PRO A 137 13.87 -7.26 6.20
CA PRO A 137 14.54 -6.49 7.26
C PRO A 137 16.07 -6.52 7.19
N GLY A 138 16.65 -7.42 6.40
CA GLY A 138 18.08 -7.38 6.09
C GLY A 138 18.52 -6.14 5.30
N VAL A 139 17.58 -5.45 4.61
CA VAL A 139 17.81 -4.22 3.87
C VAL A 139 16.94 -3.06 4.32
N PHE A 140 15.84 -3.34 5.03
CA PHE A 140 14.91 -2.34 5.56
C PHE A 140 14.50 -2.65 7.02
N PRO A 141 15.41 -2.50 8.01
CA PRO A 141 15.08 -2.72 9.42
C PRO A 141 14.31 -1.55 10.06
N GLY A 142 14.22 -0.39 9.43
CA GLY A 142 13.64 0.84 9.97
C GLY A 142 12.13 0.95 9.80
N THR A 143 11.40 -0.04 10.29
CA THR A 143 9.94 -0.10 10.33
C THR A 143 9.45 -0.61 11.68
N GLY A 144 8.16 -0.42 12.00
CA GLY A 144 7.55 -0.82 13.27
C GLY A 144 7.46 -2.33 13.46
N THR A 145 7.12 -3.06 12.42
CA THR A 145 6.81 -4.50 12.45
C THR A 145 7.54 -5.27 11.35
N PRO A 146 8.89 -5.35 11.39
CA PRO A 146 9.68 -6.01 10.36
C PRO A 146 9.43 -7.52 10.33
N GLU A 147 9.22 -8.07 9.14
CA GLU A 147 8.99 -9.50 8.89
C GLU A 147 10.01 -10.06 7.91
N ALA A 148 10.65 -11.18 8.26
CA ALA A 148 11.65 -11.82 7.40
C ALA A 148 11.06 -12.45 6.13
N GLY A 149 11.84 -12.53 5.05
CA GLY A 149 11.44 -13.15 3.79
C GLY A 149 10.79 -12.18 2.81
N GLY A 150 11.10 -10.90 2.93
CA GLY A 150 10.62 -9.85 2.03
C GLY A 150 11.43 -9.73 0.74
N ILE A 151 11.02 -8.81 -0.11
CA ILE A 151 11.69 -8.52 -1.39
C ILE A 151 12.96 -7.67 -1.18
N PHE A 152 13.82 -7.68 -2.19
CA PHE A 152 14.98 -6.79 -2.25
C PHE A 152 14.75 -5.67 -3.26
N PHE A 153 15.57 -4.61 -3.16
CA PHE A 153 15.39 -3.41 -3.97
C PHE A 153 15.37 -3.67 -5.48
N MET A 154 16.16 -4.64 -5.98
CA MET A 154 16.18 -4.93 -7.42
C MET A 154 14.91 -5.63 -7.91
N GLU A 155 14.24 -6.43 -7.06
CA GLU A 155 12.92 -7.02 -7.37
C GLU A 155 11.86 -5.91 -7.45
N PHE A 156 11.92 -4.93 -6.54
CA PHE A 156 11.08 -3.73 -6.61
C PHE A 156 11.31 -2.95 -7.92
N VAL A 157 12.58 -2.68 -8.29
CA VAL A 157 12.89 -1.98 -9.56
C VAL A 157 12.36 -2.73 -10.78
N GLU A 158 12.46 -4.05 -10.79
CA GLU A 158 11.90 -4.87 -11.87
C GLU A 158 10.36 -4.75 -11.94
N SER A 159 9.69 -4.69 -10.79
CA SER A 159 8.23 -4.53 -10.72
C SER A 159 7.75 -3.20 -11.34
N LEU A 160 8.56 -2.15 -11.28
CA LEU A 160 8.22 -0.84 -11.85
C LEU A 160 7.96 -0.89 -13.37
N LYS A 161 8.57 -1.84 -14.09
CA LYS A 161 8.29 -2.06 -15.52
C LYS A 161 6.84 -2.47 -15.78
N SER A 162 6.24 -3.17 -14.84
CA SER A 162 4.82 -3.52 -14.90
C SER A 162 3.96 -2.37 -14.36
N ILE A 163 4.30 -1.84 -13.20
CA ILE A 163 3.58 -0.74 -12.54
C ILE A 163 3.42 0.48 -13.47
N SER A 164 4.44 0.81 -14.27
CA SER A 164 4.38 1.93 -15.22
C SER A 164 3.30 1.80 -16.31
N GLN A 165 2.70 0.61 -16.47
CA GLN A 165 1.62 0.36 -17.43
C GLN A 165 0.22 0.57 -16.82
N LEU A 166 0.12 0.78 -15.52
CA LEU A 166 -1.14 1.01 -14.80
C LEU A 166 -1.61 2.46 -14.92
N ASN A 167 -2.92 2.64 -14.89
CA ASN A 167 -3.54 3.94 -14.68
C ASN A 167 -3.55 4.29 -13.18
N ILE A 168 -2.37 4.61 -12.61
CA ILE A 168 -2.25 5.02 -11.21
C ILE A 168 -2.83 6.42 -11.06
N VAL A 169 -3.91 6.55 -10.29
CA VAL A 169 -4.61 7.82 -10.05
C VAL A 169 -4.25 8.46 -8.72
N ALA A 170 -3.77 7.68 -7.75
CA ALA A 170 -3.21 8.13 -6.47
C ALA A 170 -2.27 7.06 -5.92
N LEU A 171 -1.38 7.43 -5.02
CA LEU A 171 -0.46 6.49 -4.38
C LEU A 171 0.10 7.02 -3.07
N ASP A 172 0.61 6.09 -2.25
CA ASP A 172 1.41 6.41 -1.07
C ASP A 172 2.58 5.45 -0.85
N VAL A 173 3.51 5.88 0.01
CA VAL A 173 4.62 5.09 0.55
C VAL A 173 4.67 5.37 2.05
N ASN A 174 4.60 4.31 2.87
CA ASN A 174 4.41 4.44 4.31
C ASN A 174 5.34 3.53 5.14
N GLU A 175 5.18 3.57 6.47
CA GLU A 175 5.85 2.74 7.48
C GLU A 175 7.39 2.88 7.57
N LEU A 176 7.97 3.99 7.08
CA LEU A 176 9.35 4.31 7.45
C LEU A 176 9.39 4.86 8.88
N SER A 177 10.10 4.17 9.77
CA SER A 177 10.43 4.60 11.12
C SER A 177 11.94 4.80 11.29
N PRO A 178 12.49 5.98 10.97
CA PRO A 178 13.95 6.21 10.95
C PRO A 178 14.63 5.98 12.30
N ALA A 179 13.89 6.18 13.39
CA ALA A 179 14.42 5.99 14.75
C ALA A 179 14.78 4.54 15.08
N LEU A 180 14.22 3.56 14.35
CA LEU A 180 14.47 2.14 14.53
C LEU A 180 15.68 1.63 13.73
N ASP A 181 16.24 2.44 12.83
CA ASP A 181 17.44 2.11 12.03
C ASP A 181 18.53 3.17 12.20
N GLN A 182 19.47 2.90 13.11
CA GLN A 182 20.60 3.79 13.36
C GLN A 182 21.60 3.85 12.21
N SER A 183 21.56 2.91 11.27
CA SER A 183 22.46 2.91 10.11
C SER A 183 22.07 3.93 9.04
N GLY A 184 20.78 4.30 8.99
CA GLY A 184 20.19 5.13 7.94
C GLY A 184 19.96 4.41 6.62
N ALA A 185 20.20 3.10 6.53
CA ALA A 185 20.01 2.32 5.33
C ALA A 185 18.55 2.33 4.87
N SER A 186 17.60 2.17 5.81
CA SER A 186 16.17 2.20 5.52
C SER A 186 15.73 3.55 4.96
N THR A 187 16.21 4.65 5.52
CA THR A 187 15.91 5.99 5.00
C THR A 187 16.45 6.18 3.58
N ALA A 188 17.67 5.72 3.33
CA ALA A 188 18.27 5.78 2.00
C ALA A 188 17.48 4.94 0.98
N LEU A 189 17.03 3.73 1.38
CA LEU A 189 16.20 2.86 0.56
C LEU A 189 14.83 3.50 0.29
N ALA A 190 14.15 4.02 1.30
CA ALA A 190 12.87 4.71 1.15
C ALA A 190 12.96 5.89 0.17
N CYS A 191 13.98 6.75 0.31
CA CYS A 191 14.22 7.83 -0.65
C CYS A 191 14.43 7.32 -2.08
N LYS A 192 15.10 6.17 -2.23
CA LYS A 192 15.33 5.56 -3.52
C LYS A 192 14.05 4.98 -4.12
N VAL A 193 13.20 4.34 -3.30
CA VAL A 193 11.88 3.83 -3.71
C VAL A 193 11.01 4.97 -4.24
N VAL A 194 10.86 6.04 -3.47
CA VAL A 194 10.09 7.24 -3.88
C VAL A 194 10.59 7.81 -5.19
N ARG A 195 11.91 7.94 -5.35
CA ARG A 195 12.52 8.45 -6.59
C ARG A 195 12.21 7.58 -7.80
N GLU A 196 12.40 6.27 -7.67
CA GLU A 196 12.16 5.34 -8.79
C GLU A 196 10.68 5.27 -9.15
N LEU A 197 9.77 5.32 -8.16
CA LEU A 197 8.33 5.44 -8.42
C LEU A 197 8.00 6.69 -9.23
N LEU A 198 8.48 7.86 -8.80
CA LEU A 198 8.24 9.12 -9.52
C LEU A 198 8.73 9.06 -10.97
N LEU A 199 9.85 8.39 -11.23
CA LEU A 199 10.38 8.23 -12.59
C LEU A 199 9.57 7.23 -13.43
N ALA A 200 8.97 6.22 -12.80
CA ALA A 200 8.25 5.17 -13.49
C ALA A 200 6.80 5.54 -13.87
N ILE A 201 6.16 6.42 -13.09
CA ILE A 201 4.73 6.76 -13.24
C ILE A 201 4.46 8.08 -13.97
N HIS A 202 5.49 8.66 -14.57
CA HIS A 202 5.37 9.90 -15.39
C HIS A 202 4.83 9.65 -16.77
#